data_1522ab2ac43c3de974cc37db594178de
#
_entry.id   1522ab2ac43c3de974cc37db594178de
#
_cell.length_a   1.000
_cell.length_b   1.000
_cell.length_c   1.000
_cell.angle_alpha   90.00
_cell.angle_beta   90.00
_cell.angle_gamma   90.00
#
_symmetry.space_group_name_H-M   'P 1'
#
loop_
_entity.id
_entity.type
_entity.pdbx_description
1 polymer ?
#
loop_
_entity_poly.entity_id
_entity_poly.type
_entity_poly.pdbx_seq_one_letter_code
_entity_poly.pdbx_strand_id
1 'polypeptide(L)'
;MFNSRKRSQTLADFTYNELCLNLDFNYGLKAIHGIESFPDFDTYFIAQGMKNDLKSTDAVTFTKALIDVVNFYFGDGHSGFISNSCWAGKDTITGNKTSNLEKKYYDTRDRYGAARAKAISDSASYNEESGESVYIPAYTVSSDGKTVIVRFDAFTCCNYKYTLKKDAPEGELSLEAARDALLANNNELLNKYVDRTSEEKSQYDTISVIAAAHELIKQRDSDTSTPTVENIVLDLSRNGGGRFTAAAYVIAWMLGECTMDFTNPITGAKFSATYSIDADLDGSCGGEKDSVKGKNLFCLISPMSFSCGNLTPAVLKESDRVTILGVTSGGGASSVHHTSCADGSSFQISSKYVMSTSKNGSNYDMDQGVSPHYYINKPENFYTTDNLAALVNSINSGKAALSSN
;
A
#
# COMPACT_ATOMS: atom_id res chain seq x y z
N MET A 1 -4.73 -40.92 -0.53
CA MET A 1 -3.52 -40.76 0.27
C MET A 1 -3.62 -39.57 1.22
N PHE A 2 -4.26 -38.45 0.84
CA PHE A 2 -4.33 -37.23 1.62
C PHE A 2 -5.58 -37.05 2.51
N ASN A 3 -6.41 -38.06 2.68
CA ASN A 3 -7.66 -37.96 3.47
C ASN A 3 -7.54 -38.49 4.92
N SER A 4 -6.33 -38.84 5.37
CA SER A 4 -6.17 -39.48 6.68
C SER A 4 -6.05 -38.53 7.87
N ARG A 5 -5.95 -37.24 7.64
CA ARG A 5 -5.64 -36.20 8.64
C ARG A 5 -4.34 -36.46 9.44
N LYS A 6 -3.64 -37.55 9.16
CA LYS A 6 -2.41 -37.95 9.87
C LYS A 6 -1.20 -37.85 8.94
N ARG A 7 -0.25 -37.00 9.32
CA ARG A 7 1.11 -36.96 8.79
C ARG A 7 1.96 -38.03 9.49
N SER A 8 2.97 -38.59 8.82
CA SER A 8 3.97 -39.39 9.54
C SER A 8 4.73 -38.51 10.54
N GLN A 9 5.28 -39.11 11.59
CA GLN A 9 6.11 -38.39 12.55
C GLN A 9 7.31 -37.74 11.87
N THR A 10 7.95 -38.43 10.93
CA THR A 10 9.08 -37.93 10.15
C THR A 10 8.68 -36.66 9.36
N LEU A 11 7.50 -36.66 8.71
CA LEU A 11 7.03 -35.48 7.97
C LEU A 11 6.68 -34.32 8.92
N ALA A 12 6.06 -34.61 10.07
CA ALA A 12 5.74 -33.59 11.06
C ALA A 12 7.00 -32.94 11.63
N ASP A 13 8.00 -33.71 11.96
CA ASP A 13 9.30 -33.23 12.46
C ASP A 13 10.04 -32.43 11.37
N PHE A 14 10.06 -32.91 10.13
CA PHE A 14 10.68 -32.20 9.01
C PHE A 14 9.99 -30.85 8.73
N THR A 15 8.66 -30.86 8.63
CA THR A 15 7.85 -29.64 8.43
C THR A 15 8.10 -28.60 9.52
N TYR A 16 8.18 -29.02 10.77
CA TYR A 16 8.48 -28.12 11.89
C TYR A 16 9.88 -27.50 11.80
N ASN A 17 10.89 -28.33 11.51
CA ASN A 17 12.27 -27.83 11.36
C ASN A 17 12.38 -26.87 10.16
N GLU A 18 11.73 -27.18 9.05
CA GLU A 18 11.66 -26.31 7.88
C GLU A 18 10.96 -25.00 8.20
N LEU A 19 9.85 -25.01 8.96
CA LEU A 19 9.17 -23.81 9.44
C LEU A 19 10.12 -22.93 10.26
N CYS A 20 10.81 -23.50 11.25
CA CYS A 20 11.78 -22.74 12.06
C CYS A 20 12.87 -22.12 11.19
N LEU A 21 13.49 -22.89 10.28
CA LEU A 21 14.52 -22.39 9.38
C LEU A 21 14.00 -21.24 8.47
N ASN A 22 12.81 -21.43 7.89
CA ASN A 22 12.20 -20.38 7.07
C ASN A 22 12.01 -19.07 7.85
N LEU A 23 11.55 -19.14 9.07
CA LEU A 23 11.34 -17.99 9.92
C LEU A 23 12.67 -17.38 10.41
N ASP A 24 13.65 -18.20 10.77
CA ASP A 24 14.95 -17.74 11.23
C ASP A 24 15.68 -16.92 10.18
N PHE A 25 15.59 -17.32 8.92
CA PHE A 25 16.35 -16.71 7.83
C PHE A 25 15.55 -15.72 6.97
N ASN A 26 14.23 -15.63 7.14
CA ASN A 26 13.41 -14.79 6.27
C ASN A 26 12.47 -13.84 7.00
N TYR A 27 12.12 -14.06 8.29
CA TYR A 27 11.27 -13.14 9.04
C TYR A 27 12.07 -11.91 9.51
N GLY A 28 11.73 -10.74 8.97
CA GLY A 28 12.51 -9.51 9.14
C GLY A 28 12.14 -8.68 10.36
N LEU A 29 10.98 -8.92 10.99
CA LEU A 29 10.48 -8.04 12.06
C LEU A 29 10.67 -8.61 13.47
N LYS A 30 11.69 -9.47 13.68
CA LYS A 30 11.97 -10.08 14.99
C LYS A 30 12.14 -9.04 16.09
N ALA A 31 12.90 -7.99 15.83
CA ALA A 31 13.18 -6.91 16.79
C ALA A 31 11.91 -6.14 17.18
N ILE A 32 11.11 -5.81 16.18
CA ILE A 32 9.88 -5.01 16.37
C ILE A 32 8.85 -5.77 17.22
N HIS A 33 8.79 -7.10 17.07
CA HIS A 33 7.84 -7.97 17.78
C HIS A 33 8.45 -8.65 19.03
N GLY A 34 9.64 -8.23 19.48
CA GLY A 34 10.27 -8.76 20.69
C GLY A 34 10.76 -10.21 20.58
N ILE A 35 10.87 -10.74 19.34
CA ILE A 35 11.33 -12.11 19.08
C ILE A 35 12.86 -12.17 19.06
N GLU A 36 13.54 -11.07 18.92
CA GLU A 36 15.02 -10.98 18.89
C GLU A 36 15.71 -11.44 20.18
N SER A 37 14.98 -11.47 21.30
CA SER A 37 15.48 -11.99 22.57
C SER A 37 15.68 -13.51 22.59
N PHE A 38 15.14 -14.20 21.59
CA PHE A 38 15.28 -15.65 21.42
C PHE A 38 16.36 -15.95 20.37
N PRO A 39 17.22 -16.98 20.59
CA PRO A 39 18.28 -17.31 19.64
C PRO A 39 17.75 -17.81 18.29
N ASP A 40 16.59 -18.50 18.30
CA ASP A 40 15.93 -19.05 17.14
C ASP A 40 14.42 -19.23 17.37
N PHE A 41 13.68 -19.57 16.31
CA PHE A 41 12.24 -19.80 16.40
C PHE A 41 11.88 -21.11 17.14
N ASP A 42 12.75 -22.12 17.20
CA ASP A 42 12.51 -23.29 18.04
C ASP A 42 12.39 -22.90 19.51
N THR A 43 13.34 -22.10 20.00
CA THR A 43 13.33 -21.58 21.38
C THR A 43 12.14 -20.68 21.65
N TYR A 44 11.78 -19.82 20.68
CA TYR A 44 10.59 -18.98 20.76
C TYR A 44 9.32 -19.83 20.88
N PHE A 45 9.13 -20.82 20.02
CA PHE A 45 7.94 -21.68 20.06
C PHE A 45 7.86 -22.54 21.32
N ILE A 46 9.00 -22.95 21.90
CA ILE A 46 9.04 -23.60 23.21
C ILE A 46 8.50 -22.64 24.29
N ALA A 47 9.01 -21.42 24.30
CA ALA A 47 8.63 -20.42 25.31
C ALA A 47 7.15 -20.03 25.21
N GLN A 48 6.58 -20.01 23.98
CA GLN A 48 5.16 -19.76 23.75
C GLN A 48 4.26 -20.99 23.92
N GLY A 49 4.83 -22.16 24.23
CA GLY A 49 4.09 -23.41 24.39
C GLY A 49 3.52 -24.01 23.09
N MET A 50 4.00 -23.57 21.93
CA MET A 50 3.41 -23.90 20.60
C MET A 50 4.09 -25.10 19.93
N LYS A 51 5.28 -25.50 20.37
CA LYS A 51 6.10 -26.51 19.69
C LYS A 51 5.36 -27.83 19.48
N ASN A 52 4.60 -28.29 20.48
CA ASN A 52 3.90 -29.61 20.40
C ASN A 52 2.82 -29.58 19.31
N ASP A 53 2.05 -28.50 19.19
CA ASP A 53 1.01 -28.37 18.20
C ASP A 53 1.60 -28.20 16.80
N LEU A 54 2.68 -27.44 16.66
CA LEU A 54 3.43 -27.28 15.40
C LEU A 54 4.14 -28.57 14.95
N LYS A 55 4.43 -29.50 15.87
CA LYS A 55 4.96 -30.84 15.58
C LYS A 55 3.90 -31.93 15.53
N SER A 56 2.62 -31.59 15.60
CA SER A 56 1.54 -32.56 15.63
C SER A 56 1.50 -33.40 14.35
N THR A 57 1.31 -34.70 14.49
CA THR A 57 0.99 -35.61 13.38
C THR A 57 -0.45 -35.40 12.88
N ASP A 58 -1.33 -34.82 13.69
CA ASP A 58 -2.65 -34.38 13.24
C ASP A 58 -2.53 -33.04 12.45
N ALA A 59 -2.86 -33.12 11.16
CA ALA A 59 -2.70 -32.00 10.26
C ALA A 59 -3.64 -30.81 10.57
N VAL A 60 -4.75 -31.05 11.24
CA VAL A 60 -5.69 -30.00 11.66
C VAL A 60 -5.10 -29.20 12.83
N THR A 61 -4.54 -29.91 13.83
CA THR A 61 -3.86 -29.29 14.97
C THR A 61 -2.68 -28.44 14.50
N PHE A 62 -1.83 -28.98 13.63
CA PHE A 62 -0.71 -28.23 13.03
C PHE A 62 -1.18 -26.99 12.29
N THR A 63 -2.19 -27.13 11.42
CA THR A 63 -2.68 -26.02 10.60
C THR A 63 -3.24 -24.89 11.48
N LYS A 64 -3.99 -25.22 12.55
CA LYS A 64 -4.46 -24.22 13.53
C LYS A 64 -3.30 -23.48 14.18
N ALA A 65 -2.29 -24.22 14.65
CA ALA A 65 -1.11 -23.60 15.26
C ALA A 65 -0.35 -22.70 14.27
N LEU A 66 -0.22 -23.10 13.00
CA LEU A 66 0.41 -22.28 11.96
C LEU A 66 -0.40 -20.99 11.69
N ILE A 67 -1.73 -21.08 11.61
CA ILE A 67 -2.60 -19.91 11.48
C ILE A 67 -2.39 -18.97 12.66
N ASP A 68 -2.36 -19.50 13.89
CA ASP A 68 -2.14 -18.69 15.09
C ASP A 68 -0.78 -17.99 15.06
N VAL A 69 0.28 -18.67 14.61
CA VAL A 69 1.61 -18.05 14.46
C VAL A 69 1.56 -16.85 13.53
N VAL A 70 1.12 -17.06 12.30
CA VAL A 70 1.26 -16.04 11.25
C VAL A 70 0.20 -14.93 11.32
N ASN A 71 -1.02 -15.24 11.77
CA ASN A 71 -2.10 -14.26 11.82
C ASN A 71 -2.20 -13.54 13.19
N PHE A 72 -1.80 -14.19 14.27
CA PHE A 72 -2.00 -13.64 15.62
C PHE A 72 -0.69 -13.26 16.32
N TYR A 73 0.28 -14.19 16.40
CA TYR A 73 1.51 -13.94 17.14
C TYR A 73 2.44 -12.97 16.41
N PHE A 74 2.50 -13.03 15.08
CA PHE A 74 3.24 -12.03 14.33
C PHE A 74 2.46 -10.72 14.22
N GLY A 75 1.18 -10.77 13.84
CA GLY A 75 0.28 -9.60 13.87
C GLY A 75 0.77 -8.35 13.15
N ASP A 76 1.64 -8.52 12.14
CA ASP A 76 2.37 -7.43 11.48
C ASP A 76 1.71 -6.93 10.18
N GLY A 77 0.52 -7.41 9.87
CA GLY A 77 -0.25 -7.00 8.68
C GLY A 77 0.23 -7.57 7.34
N HIS A 78 1.49 -8.03 7.23
CA HIS A 78 2.01 -8.73 6.05
C HIS A 78 2.03 -10.25 6.24
N SER A 79 2.18 -10.72 7.47
CA SER A 79 2.14 -12.14 7.76
C SER A 79 0.72 -12.68 7.68
N GLY A 80 0.55 -13.84 7.05
CA GLY A 80 -0.76 -14.41 6.86
C GLY A 80 -0.75 -15.83 6.33
N PHE A 81 -1.79 -16.58 6.67
CA PHE A 81 -1.99 -17.95 6.22
C PHE A 81 -2.58 -17.98 4.81
N ILE A 82 -2.10 -18.91 3.95
CA ILE A 82 -2.53 -19.03 2.56
C ILE A 82 -3.27 -20.35 2.32
N SER A 83 -2.68 -21.48 2.67
CA SER A 83 -3.32 -22.79 2.42
C SER A 83 -2.99 -23.84 3.46
N ASN A 84 -3.94 -24.78 3.62
CA ASN A 84 -3.84 -25.91 4.54
C ASN A 84 -2.77 -26.92 4.10
N SER A 85 -2.29 -27.70 5.07
CA SER A 85 -1.58 -28.95 4.81
C SER A 85 -2.39 -29.85 3.87
N CYS A 86 -1.72 -30.53 2.93
CA CYS A 86 -2.35 -31.51 2.04
C CYS A 86 -3.07 -32.65 2.80
N TRP A 87 -2.71 -32.89 4.05
CA TRP A 87 -3.34 -33.92 4.92
C TRP A 87 -4.54 -33.38 5.70
N ALA A 88 -4.77 -32.07 5.75
CA ALA A 88 -5.86 -31.44 6.51
C ALA A 88 -7.26 -31.69 5.93
N GLY A 89 -7.33 -32.20 4.69
CA GLY A 89 -8.59 -32.46 4.00
C GLY A 89 -9.19 -31.18 3.39
N LYS A 90 -10.50 -31.22 3.12
CA LYS A 90 -11.23 -30.11 2.47
C LYS A 90 -11.93 -29.19 3.47
N ASP A 91 -11.85 -29.49 4.77
CA ASP A 91 -12.54 -28.70 5.78
C ASP A 91 -11.88 -27.31 5.91
N THR A 92 -12.69 -26.30 6.08
CA THR A 92 -12.19 -24.97 6.44
C THR A 92 -11.66 -25.03 7.87
N ILE A 93 -10.37 -24.77 8.04
CA ILE A 93 -9.75 -24.71 9.35
C ILE A 93 -9.65 -23.24 9.72
N THR A 94 -10.27 -22.88 10.85
CA THR A 94 -10.17 -21.55 11.42
C THR A 94 -9.27 -21.61 12.65
N GLY A 95 -8.19 -20.84 12.64
CA GLY A 95 -7.40 -20.56 13.83
C GLY A 95 -8.07 -19.51 14.73
N ASN A 96 -7.45 -19.20 15.84
CA ASN A 96 -7.94 -18.16 16.74
C ASN A 96 -7.77 -16.77 16.11
N LYS A 97 -8.88 -16.10 15.98
CA LYS A 97 -9.17 -14.66 15.88
C LYS A 97 -8.16 -13.77 15.12
N THR A 98 -8.74 -12.98 14.25
CA THR A 98 -8.21 -11.72 13.73
C THR A 98 -7.42 -10.98 14.81
N SER A 99 -6.21 -10.58 14.49
CA SER A 99 -5.39 -9.74 15.35
C SER A 99 -6.13 -8.41 15.65
N ASN A 100 -5.80 -7.77 16.76
CA ASN A 100 -6.33 -6.43 17.07
C ASN A 100 -5.99 -5.41 15.97
N LEU A 101 -4.87 -5.62 15.27
CA LEU A 101 -4.45 -4.81 14.12
C LEU A 101 -5.42 -4.97 12.96
N GLU A 102 -5.80 -6.20 12.61
CA GLU A 102 -6.75 -6.49 11.54
C GLU A 102 -8.13 -5.89 11.83
N LYS A 103 -8.62 -6.03 13.05
CA LYS A 103 -9.87 -5.41 13.46
C LYS A 103 -9.83 -3.88 13.34
N LYS A 104 -8.76 -3.26 13.82
CA LYS A 104 -8.56 -1.80 13.71
C LYS A 104 -8.51 -1.35 12.26
N TYR A 105 -7.87 -2.15 11.39
CA TYR A 105 -7.82 -1.88 9.96
C TYR A 105 -9.21 -1.91 9.31
N TYR A 106 -10.03 -2.95 9.58
CA TYR A 106 -11.38 -3.05 9.02
C TYR A 106 -12.30 -1.95 9.54
N ASP A 107 -12.31 -1.68 10.84
CA ASP A 107 -13.12 -0.60 11.44
C ASP A 107 -12.76 0.77 10.81
N THR A 108 -11.47 0.99 10.54
CA THR A 108 -10.98 2.21 9.89
C THR A 108 -11.38 2.25 8.41
N ARG A 109 -11.21 1.15 7.68
CA ARG A 109 -11.59 1.03 6.27
C ARG A 109 -13.05 1.39 6.04
N ASP A 110 -13.94 0.84 6.85
CA ASP A 110 -15.37 1.07 6.72
C ASP A 110 -15.71 2.54 6.99
N ARG A 111 -15.08 3.16 7.99
CA ARG A 111 -15.27 4.57 8.30
C ARG A 111 -14.79 5.51 7.18
N TYR A 112 -13.60 5.26 6.61
CA TYR A 112 -13.08 6.05 5.49
C TYR A 112 -13.83 5.75 4.19
N GLY A 113 -14.30 4.50 3.99
CA GLY A 113 -15.17 4.11 2.89
C GLY A 113 -16.49 4.88 2.88
N ALA A 114 -17.17 4.95 4.03
CA ALA A 114 -18.42 5.69 4.18
C ALA A 114 -18.25 7.19 3.93
N ALA A 115 -17.17 7.79 4.46
CA ALA A 115 -16.86 9.21 4.24
C ALA A 115 -16.63 9.52 2.76
N ARG A 116 -15.93 8.63 2.06
CA ARG A 116 -15.66 8.75 0.63
C ARG A 116 -16.93 8.59 -0.21
N ALA A 117 -17.76 7.59 0.09
CA ALA A 117 -19.05 7.37 -0.57
C ALA A 117 -19.95 8.60 -0.44
N LYS A 118 -20.01 9.17 0.77
CA LYS A 118 -20.77 10.40 1.02
C LYS A 118 -20.23 11.58 0.19
N ALA A 119 -18.93 11.81 0.16
CA ALA A 119 -18.34 12.89 -0.64
C ALA A 119 -18.63 12.76 -2.13
N ILE A 120 -18.73 11.51 -2.64
CA ILE A 120 -19.13 11.23 -4.01
C ILE A 120 -20.59 11.57 -4.22
N SER A 121 -21.49 11.09 -3.35
CA SER A 121 -22.93 11.35 -3.47
C SER A 121 -23.27 12.85 -3.36
N ASP A 122 -22.47 13.60 -2.60
CA ASP A 122 -22.63 15.04 -2.45
C ASP A 122 -22.02 15.83 -3.63
N SER A 123 -21.29 15.18 -4.56
CA SER A 123 -20.67 15.84 -5.70
C SER A 123 -21.65 16.00 -6.87
N ALA A 124 -21.49 17.10 -7.64
CA ALA A 124 -22.30 17.35 -8.83
C ALA A 124 -22.11 16.30 -9.97
N SER A 125 -21.12 15.40 -9.82
CA SER A 125 -20.83 14.32 -10.73
C SER A 125 -21.63 13.04 -10.47
N TYR A 126 -22.40 13.00 -9.37
CA TYR A 126 -23.22 11.84 -9.02
C TYR A 126 -24.54 11.86 -9.76
N ASN A 127 -24.85 10.80 -10.47
CA ASN A 127 -26.13 10.62 -11.13
C ASN A 127 -26.85 9.38 -10.58
N GLU A 128 -27.81 9.60 -9.68
CA GLU A 128 -28.61 8.54 -9.05
C GLU A 128 -29.50 7.77 -10.07
N GLU A 129 -29.85 8.39 -11.20
CA GLU A 129 -30.79 7.80 -12.17
C GLU A 129 -30.13 6.74 -13.04
N SER A 130 -28.81 6.81 -13.28
CA SER A 130 -28.15 5.88 -14.21
C SER A 130 -27.77 4.54 -13.57
N GLY A 131 -27.72 4.45 -12.23
CA GLY A 131 -27.20 3.27 -11.53
C GLY A 131 -25.74 2.94 -11.89
N GLU A 132 -25.06 3.85 -12.58
CA GLU A 132 -23.66 3.69 -12.92
C GLU A 132 -22.80 3.83 -11.67
N SER A 133 -21.89 2.88 -11.50
CA SER A 133 -20.88 2.92 -10.44
C SER A 133 -20.15 4.25 -10.50
N VAL A 134 -20.27 5.05 -9.45
CA VAL A 134 -19.60 6.34 -9.39
C VAL A 134 -18.12 6.11 -9.12
N TYR A 135 -17.32 6.26 -10.13
CA TYR A 135 -15.87 6.18 -9.99
C TYR A 135 -15.34 7.46 -9.36
N ILE A 136 -14.51 7.28 -8.35
CA ILE A 136 -13.76 8.42 -7.82
C ILE A 136 -12.73 8.79 -8.87
N PRO A 137 -12.72 10.03 -9.33
CA PRO A 137 -11.72 10.48 -10.29
C PRO A 137 -10.30 10.25 -9.75
N ALA A 138 -9.40 9.78 -10.61
CA ALA A 138 -7.99 9.61 -10.27
C ALA A 138 -7.32 10.94 -9.90
N TYR A 139 -7.85 12.04 -10.37
CA TYR A 139 -7.45 13.39 -9.96
C TYR A 139 -8.65 14.34 -9.96
N THR A 140 -8.57 15.36 -9.10
CA THR A 140 -9.54 16.45 -9.05
C THR A 140 -8.81 17.79 -8.96
N VAL A 141 -9.42 18.83 -9.50
CA VAL A 141 -8.92 20.20 -9.43
C VAL A 141 -9.85 21.01 -8.54
N SER A 142 -9.31 21.83 -7.64
CA SER A 142 -10.10 22.72 -6.80
C SER A 142 -10.83 23.78 -7.62
N SER A 143 -11.89 24.35 -7.07
CA SER A 143 -12.71 25.37 -7.75
C SER A 143 -11.91 26.63 -8.11
N ASP A 144 -10.87 26.97 -7.32
CA ASP A 144 -9.95 28.07 -7.61
C ASP A 144 -8.88 27.71 -8.67
N GLY A 145 -8.85 26.45 -9.12
CA GLY A 145 -7.92 25.96 -10.15
C GLY A 145 -6.48 25.76 -9.70
N LYS A 146 -6.13 26.02 -8.43
CA LYS A 146 -4.75 26.08 -7.93
C LYS A 146 -4.26 24.81 -7.28
N THR A 147 -5.15 23.90 -6.88
CA THR A 147 -4.81 22.65 -6.20
C THR A 147 -5.25 21.46 -7.03
N VAL A 148 -4.32 20.54 -7.30
CA VAL A 148 -4.60 19.25 -7.91
C VAL A 148 -4.44 18.16 -6.85
N ILE A 149 -5.48 17.34 -6.68
CA ILE A 149 -5.46 16.17 -5.80
C ILE A 149 -5.39 14.93 -6.66
N VAL A 150 -4.37 14.10 -6.47
CA VAL A 150 -4.16 12.83 -7.18
C VAL A 150 -4.37 11.69 -6.20
N ARG A 151 -5.18 10.69 -6.56
CA ARG A 151 -5.54 9.58 -5.67
C ARG A 151 -5.62 8.24 -6.37
N PHE A 152 -5.18 7.22 -5.66
CA PHE A 152 -5.32 5.80 -6.04
C PHE A 152 -5.21 4.92 -4.79
N ASP A 153 -5.94 3.79 -4.78
CA ASP A 153 -6.10 2.93 -3.60
C ASP A 153 -5.03 1.83 -3.50
N ALA A 154 -4.24 1.62 -4.55
CA ALA A 154 -3.13 0.67 -4.56
C ALA A 154 -2.03 1.13 -5.52
N PHE A 155 -0.80 0.78 -5.21
CA PHE A 155 0.32 0.93 -6.11
C PHE A 155 0.32 -0.23 -7.11
N THR A 156 -0.08 0.05 -8.34
CA THR A 156 -0.16 -0.91 -9.43
C THR A 156 0.75 -0.47 -10.57
N CYS A 157 1.54 -1.41 -11.07
CA CYS A 157 2.14 -1.30 -12.41
C CYS A 157 1.34 -2.27 -13.26
N CYS A 158 0.32 -1.81 -13.87
CA CYS A 158 -0.40 -2.62 -14.80
C CYS A 158 0.36 -2.57 -16.14
N ASN A 159 0.96 -3.67 -16.46
CA ASN A 159 0.83 -4.08 -17.80
C ASN A 159 -0.68 -4.32 -17.99
N TYR A 160 -1.40 -3.46 -18.69
CA TYR A 160 -2.85 -3.61 -18.96
C TYR A 160 -3.24 -5.00 -19.49
N LYS A 161 -2.27 -5.77 -19.93
CA LYS A 161 -2.37 -7.18 -20.30
C LYS A 161 -2.81 -8.12 -19.16
N TYR A 162 -2.51 -7.79 -17.89
CA TYR A 162 -2.81 -8.67 -16.74
C TYR A 162 -4.09 -8.29 -15.98
N THR A 163 -4.63 -7.10 -16.23
CA THR A 163 -5.88 -6.63 -15.61
C THR A 163 -7.08 -6.72 -16.55
N LEU A 164 -6.89 -7.33 -17.73
CA LEU A 164 -7.90 -7.42 -18.76
C LEU A 164 -9.10 -8.24 -18.28
N LYS A 165 -10.28 -7.72 -18.55
CA LYS A 165 -11.48 -8.55 -18.61
C LYS A 165 -11.20 -9.74 -19.51
N LYS A 166 -11.79 -10.89 -19.16
CA LYS A 166 -11.68 -12.12 -19.93
C LYS A 166 -12.04 -11.94 -21.42
N ASP A 167 -12.84 -10.91 -21.72
CA ASP A 167 -13.36 -10.53 -23.03
C ASP A 167 -12.78 -9.20 -23.56
N ALA A 168 -11.62 -8.75 -23.03
CA ALA A 168 -10.98 -7.54 -23.52
C ALA A 168 -10.58 -7.67 -25.00
N PRO A 169 -10.55 -6.56 -25.76
CA PRO A 169 -10.05 -6.57 -27.12
C PRO A 169 -8.64 -7.15 -27.22
N GLU A 170 -8.32 -7.85 -28.29
CA GLU A 170 -6.94 -8.27 -28.57
C GLU A 170 -6.05 -7.02 -28.68
N GLY A 171 -4.96 -7.00 -27.93
CA GLY A 171 -4.00 -5.91 -27.90
C GLY A 171 -3.82 -5.32 -26.51
N GLU A 172 -2.75 -4.55 -26.36
CA GLU A 172 -2.42 -3.83 -25.15
C GLU A 172 -2.87 -2.37 -25.31
N LEU A 173 -3.47 -1.80 -24.25
CA LEU A 173 -3.65 -0.36 -24.18
C LEU A 173 -2.27 0.24 -23.87
N SER A 174 -1.75 1.11 -24.75
CA SER A 174 -0.48 1.77 -24.46
C SER A 174 -0.61 2.74 -23.28
N LEU A 175 0.51 3.06 -22.66
CA LEU A 175 0.53 3.99 -21.53
C LEU A 175 0.01 5.39 -21.96
N GLU A 176 0.38 5.85 -23.16
CA GLU A 176 -0.10 7.11 -23.72
C GLU A 176 -1.62 7.07 -23.95
N ALA A 177 -2.14 6.00 -24.52
CA ALA A 177 -3.58 5.85 -24.75
C ALA A 177 -4.35 5.78 -23.42
N ALA A 178 -3.79 5.15 -22.39
CA ALA A 178 -4.38 5.13 -21.05
C ALA A 178 -4.35 6.51 -20.38
N ARG A 179 -3.24 7.25 -20.51
CA ARG A 179 -3.12 8.64 -20.06
C ARG A 179 -4.19 9.52 -20.75
N ASP A 180 -4.29 9.44 -22.04
CA ASP A 180 -5.21 10.27 -22.82
C ASP A 180 -6.68 9.93 -22.51
N ALA A 181 -6.99 8.66 -22.29
CA ALA A 181 -8.32 8.23 -21.85
C ALA A 181 -8.66 8.77 -20.44
N LEU A 182 -7.71 8.79 -19.52
CA LEU A 182 -7.89 9.37 -18.19
C LEU A 182 -8.10 10.89 -18.28
N LEU A 183 -7.32 11.60 -19.09
CA LEU A 183 -7.45 13.04 -19.32
C LEU A 183 -8.82 13.40 -19.91
N ALA A 184 -9.28 12.62 -20.89
CA ALA A 184 -10.56 12.81 -21.55
C ALA A 184 -11.75 12.30 -20.73
N ASN A 185 -11.53 11.72 -19.55
CA ASN A 185 -12.53 10.99 -18.75
C ASN A 185 -13.29 9.95 -19.60
N ASN A 186 -12.56 9.27 -20.52
CA ASN A 186 -13.13 8.26 -21.42
C ASN A 186 -13.27 6.92 -20.70
N ASN A 187 -14.30 6.83 -19.87
CA ASN A 187 -14.62 5.63 -19.10
C ASN A 187 -15.01 4.43 -19.99
N GLU A 188 -15.56 4.67 -21.17
CA GLU A 188 -15.91 3.60 -22.10
C GLU A 188 -14.67 2.84 -22.58
N LEU A 189 -13.60 3.55 -22.97
CA LEU A 189 -12.34 2.93 -23.36
C LEU A 189 -11.70 2.19 -22.18
N LEU A 190 -11.57 2.85 -21.02
CA LEU A 190 -10.97 2.25 -19.84
C LEU A 190 -11.73 1.00 -19.37
N ASN A 191 -13.06 1.00 -19.41
CA ASN A 191 -13.89 -0.12 -19.02
C ASN A 191 -13.76 -1.36 -19.95
N LYS A 192 -13.24 -1.20 -21.17
CA LYS A 192 -12.92 -2.33 -22.05
C LYS A 192 -11.72 -3.12 -21.58
N TYR A 193 -10.77 -2.47 -20.91
CA TYR A 193 -9.50 -3.08 -20.52
C TYR A 193 -9.37 -3.36 -19.01
N VAL A 194 -10.08 -2.62 -18.18
CA VAL A 194 -9.98 -2.73 -16.72
C VAL A 194 -11.30 -3.23 -16.14
N ASP A 195 -11.25 -4.24 -15.27
CA ASP A 195 -12.41 -4.64 -14.49
C ASP A 195 -12.62 -3.63 -13.35
N ARG A 196 -13.61 -2.75 -13.53
CA ARG A 196 -13.96 -1.66 -12.61
C ARG A 196 -15.22 -1.97 -11.78
N THR A 197 -15.63 -3.23 -11.71
CA THR A 197 -16.88 -3.63 -11.05
C THR A 197 -16.85 -3.58 -9.52
N SER A 198 -15.69 -3.39 -8.89
CA SER A 198 -15.66 -3.19 -7.45
C SER A 198 -15.83 -1.71 -7.12
N GLU A 199 -16.96 -1.36 -6.53
CA GLU A 199 -17.34 0.00 -6.11
C GLU A 199 -16.32 0.69 -5.18
N GLU A 200 -15.40 -0.08 -4.59
CA GLU A 200 -14.52 0.39 -3.52
C GLU A 200 -13.08 0.70 -3.95
N LYS A 201 -12.67 0.37 -5.17
CA LYS A 201 -11.26 0.50 -5.59
C LYS A 201 -11.14 1.31 -6.86
N SER A 202 -10.32 2.35 -6.82
CA SER A 202 -9.79 2.95 -8.03
C SER A 202 -8.79 1.96 -8.63
N GLN A 203 -9.20 1.26 -9.67
CA GLN A 203 -8.38 0.22 -10.34
C GLN A 203 -7.53 0.82 -11.48
N TYR A 204 -7.15 2.06 -11.33
CA TYR A 204 -6.25 2.69 -12.30
C TYR A 204 -4.83 2.20 -12.08
N ASP A 205 -4.11 2.01 -13.16
CA ASP A 205 -2.66 1.88 -13.13
C ASP A 205 -2.04 3.16 -12.58
N THR A 206 -1.19 3.02 -11.58
CA THR A 206 -0.57 4.17 -10.90
C THR A 206 0.23 5.03 -11.85
N ILE A 207 0.98 4.42 -12.78
CA ILE A 207 1.84 5.13 -13.73
C ILE A 207 0.98 5.96 -14.68
N SER A 208 -0.12 5.40 -15.21
CA SER A 208 -1.06 6.11 -16.07
C SER A 208 -1.73 7.29 -15.36
N VAL A 209 -2.10 7.11 -14.08
CA VAL A 209 -2.67 8.20 -13.26
C VAL A 209 -1.67 9.33 -13.08
N ILE A 210 -0.43 9.02 -12.78
CA ILE A 210 0.62 10.03 -12.62
C ILE A 210 0.91 10.73 -13.95
N ALA A 211 1.03 10.00 -15.07
CA ALA A 211 1.23 10.59 -16.39
C ALA A 211 0.07 11.52 -16.79
N ALA A 212 -1.18 11.12 -16.52
CA ALA A 212 -2.34 11.96 -16.78
C ALA A 212 -2.37 13.22 -15.89
N ALA A 213 -2.08 13.07 -14.60
CA ALA A 213 -2.01 14.21 -13.68
C ALA A 213 -0.87 15.17 -14.06
N HIS A 214 0.28 14.64 -14.47
CA HIS A 214 1.42 15.41 -14.93
C HIS A 214 1.08 16.23 -16.18
N GLU A 215 0.49 15.60 -17.18
CA GLU A 215 0.07 16.25 -18.42
C GLU A 215 -1.01 17.34 -18.15
N LEU A 216 -2.00 17.03 -17.27
CA LEU A 216 -3.00 18.03 -16.86
C LEU A 216 -2.34 19.27 -16.25
N ILE A 217 -1.38 19.10 -15.35
CA ILE A 217 -0.67 20.19 -14.69
C ILE A 217 0.10 21.01 -15.72
N LYS A 218 0.81 20.35 -16.64
CA LYS A 218 1.57 20.99 -17.72
C LYS A 218 0.67 21.78 -18.65
N GLN A 219 -0.49 21.26 -19.05
CA GLN A 219 -1.47 21.96 -19.88
C GLN A 219 -2.00 23.20 -19.16
N ARG A 220 -2.38 23.09 -17.89
CA ARG A 220 -2.89 24.23 -17.11
C ARG A 220 -1.83 25.31 -16.89
N ASP A 221 -0.59 24.92 -16.60
CA ASP A 221 0.51 25.87 -16.42
C ASP A 221 0.90 26.60 -17.71
N SER A 222 0.62 25.99 -18.87
CA SER A 222 0.88 26.57 -20.19
C SER A 222 -0.28 27.45 -20.70
N ASP A 223 -1.47 27.25 -20.17
CA ASP A 223 -2.67 27.99 -20.57
C ASP A 223 -2.83 29.27 -19.71
N THR A 224 -2.57 30.42 -20.30
CA THR A 224 -2.70 31.70 -19.62
C THR A 224 -4.14 32.08 -19.24
N SER A 225 -5.14 31.34 -19.74
CA SER A 225 -6.56 31.56 -19.40
C SER A 225 -6.98 30.85 -18.11
N THR A 226 -6.15 29.93 -17.60
CA THR A 226 -6.41 29.18 -16.37
C THR A 226 -5.42 29.54 -15.26
N PRO A 227 -5.82 29.46 -13.98
CA PRO A 227 -4.88 29.61 -12.88
C PRO A 227 -3.78 28.56 -12.94
N THR A 228 -2.54 28.98 -12.72
CA THR A 228 -1.39 28.07 -12.57
C THR A 228 -1.60 27.19 -11.35
N VAL A 229 -1.25 25.91 -11.49
CA VAL A 229 -1.30 24.95 -10.39
C VAL A 229 -0.19 25.25 -9.39
N GLU A 230 -0.56 25.55 -8.15
CA GLU A 230 0.37 25.87 -7.06
C GLU A 230 0.63 24.68 -6.15
N ASN A 231 -0.39 23.85 -5.91
CA ASN A 231 -0.37 22.81 -4.89
C ASN A 231 -0.71 21.45 -5.49
N ILE A 232 0.05 20.44 -5.08
CA ILE A 232 -0.20 19.02 -5.39
C ILE A 232 -0.47 18.27 -4.09
N VAL A 233 -1.59 17.58 -4.02
CA VAL A 233 -1.95 16.69 -2.90
C VAL A 233 -1.99 15.25 -3.41
N LEU A 234 -1.09 14.41 -2.94
CA LEU A 234 -1.13 12.97 -3.14
C LEU A 234 -2.01 12.34 -2.07
N ASP A 235 -3.19 11.84 -2.44
CA ASP A 235 -4.12 11.21 -1.50
C ASP A 235 -3.88 9.69 -1.45
N LEU A 236 -3.19 9.25 -0.42
CA LEU A 236 -2.94 7.84 -0.09
C LEU A 236 -3.79 7.35 1.09
N SER A 237 -4.82 8.11 1.50
CA SER A 237 -5.60 7.81 2.71
C SER A 237 -6.33 6.46 2.69
N ARG A 238 -6.48 5.84 1.51
CA ARG A 238 -7.02 4.47 1.35
C ARG A 238 -6.05 3.53 0.63
N ASN A 239 -4.79 3.91 0.50
CA ASN A 239 -3.82 3.12 -0.23
C ASN A 239 -3.22 2.01 0.63
N GLY A 240 -3.64 0.77 0.40
CA GLY A 240 -3.16 -0.41 1.13
C GLY A 240 -1.77 -0.90 0.72
N GLY A 241 -1.06 -0.18 -0.15
CA GLY A 241 0.26 -0.58 -0.65
C GLY A 241 0.23 -1.16 -2.06
N GLY A 242 1.14 -2.07 -2.37
CA GLY A 242 1.23 -2.71 -3.67
C GLY A 242 2.64 -2.76 -4.23
N ARG A 243 2.80 -2.48 -5.52
CA ARG A 243 4.07 -2.58 -6.23
C ARG A 243 5.06 -1.51 -5.79
N PHE A 244 6.22 -1.96 -5.35
CA PHE A 244 7.34 -1.11 -4.95
C PHE A 244 7.81 -0.16 -6.08
N THR A 245 7.91 -0.65 -7.31
CA THR A 245 8.31 0.17 -8.47
C THR A 245 7.32 1.29 -8.78
N ALA A 246 6.01 1.07 -8.55
CA ALA A 246 5.01 2.13 -8.69
C ALA A 246 5.14 3.19 -7.57
N ALA A 247 5.47 2.77 -6.34
CA ALA A 247 5.75 3.70 -5.26
C ALA A 247 7.00 4.54 -5.56
N ALA A 248 8.08 3.91 -6.07
CA ALA A 248 9.28 4.61 -6.51
C ALA A 248 8.99 5.64 -7.61
N TYR A 249 8.13 5.28 -8.57
CA TYR A 249 7.68 6.18 -9.63
C TYR A 249 7.00 7.44 -9.07
N VAL A 250 6.05 7.27 -8.14
CA VAL A 250 5.31 8.37 -7.51
C VAL A 250 6.24 9.27 -6.69
N ILE A 251 7.17 8.70 -5.92
CA ILE A 251 8.14 9.46 -5.15
C ILE A 251 9.04 10.28 -6.08
N ALA A 252 9.55 9.66 -7.16
CA ALA A 252 10.37 10.35 -8.14
C ALA A 252 9.60 11.47 -8.86
N TRP A 253 8.32 11.26 -9.19
CA TRP A 253 7.47 12.31 -9.72
C TRP A 253 7.34 13.52 -8.78
N MET A 254 7.21 13.28 -7.48
CA MET A 254 7.10 14.37 -6.50
C MET A 254 8.45 15.06 -6.23
N LEU A 255 9.54 14.32 -6.16
CA LEU A 255 10.84 14.84 -5.69
C LEU A 255 11.87 15.11 -6.79
N GLY A 256 11.65 14.58 -8.00
CA GLY A 256 12.59 14.60 -9.15
C GLY A 256 13.40 13.32 -9.28
N GLU A 257 13.64 12.61 -8.18
CA GLU A 257 14.26 11.28 -8.12
C GLU A 257 13.76 10.55 -6.87
N CYS A 258 13.92 9.24 -6.84
CA CYS A 258 13.60 8.42 -5.67
C CYS A 258 14.78 7.54 -5.31
N THR A 259 15.36 7.72 -4.15
CA THR A 259 16.29 6.76 -3.54
C THR A 259 15.58 6.02 -2.41
N MET A 260 15.66 4.70 -2.46
CA MET A 260 15.07 3.83 -1.44
C MET A 260 16.13 2.94 -0.82
N ASP A 261 16.11 2.90 0.50
CA ASP A 261 17.04 2.13 1.31
C ASP A 261 16.37 0.88 1.89
N PHE A 262 17.12 -0.21 1.89
CA PHE A 262 16.71 -1.48 2.45
C PHE A 262 17.76 -2.01 3.41
N THR A 263 17.30 -2.63 4.46
CA THR A 263 18.16 -3.32 5.43
C THR A 263 17.69 -4.76 5.57
N ASN A 264 18.62 -5.68 5.58
CA ASN A 264 18.38 -7.03 6.06
C ASN A 264 18.73 -7.08 7.56
N PRO A 265 17.76 -7.06 8.49
CA PRO A 265 18.06 -7.00 9.91
C PRO A 265 18.70 -8.27 10.47
N ILE A 266 18.62 -9.38 9.72
CA ILE A 266 19.24 -10.66 10.11
C ILE A 266 20.77 -10.62 9.92
N THR A 267 21.21 -9.99 8.82
CA THR A 267 22.64 -9.94 8.45
C THR A 267 23.27 -8.56 8.65
N GLY A 268 22.46 -7.52 8.86
CA GLY A 268 22.89 -6.13 8.87
C GLY A 268 23.22 -5.56 7.48
N ALA A 269 23.04 -6.33 6.40
CA ALA A 269 23.31 -5.87 5.05
C ALA A 269 22.36 -4.76 4.64
N LYS A 270 22.90 -3.71 4.00
CA LYS A 270 22.12 -2.56 3.48
C LYS A 270 22.33 -2.46 1.98
N PHE A 271 21.29 -2.03 1.28
CA PHE A 271 21.39 -1.68 -0.14
C PHE A 271 20.43 -0.55 -0.46
N SER A 272 20.76 0.25 -1.45
CA SER A 272 19.98 1.37 -1.95
C SER A 272 19.71 1.21 -3.43
N ALA A 273 18.55 1.68 -3.87
CA ALA A 273 18.21 1.76 -5.28
C ALA A 273 17.68 3.16 -5.60
N THR A 274 18.23 3.78 -6.65
CA THR A 274 17.79 5.10 -7.12
C THR A 274 17.02 4.95 -8.42
N TYR A 275 15.89 5.62 -8.51
CA TYR A 275 14.97 5.59 -9.64
C TYR A 275 14.79 6.98 -10.23
N SER A 276 14.88 7.08 -11.55
CA SER A 276 14.42 8.21 -12.35
C SER A 276 13.26 7.75 -13.22
N ILE A 277 12.37 8.65 -13.57
CA ILE A 277 11.15 8.35 -14.31
C ILE A 277 11.02 9.24 -15.54
N ASP A 278 10.19 8.79 -16.47
CA ASP A 278 9.71 9.54 -17.63
C ASP A 278 8.20 9.76 -17.41
N ALA A 279 7.83 10.93 -16.88
CA ALA A 279 6.45 11.25 -16.55
C ALA A 279 5.72 11.95 -17.70
N ASP A 280 6.44 12.64 -18.57
CA ASP A 280 5.87 13.30 -19.74
C ASP A 280 5.86 12.39 -21.00
N LEU A 281 6.40 11.17 -20.88
CA LEU A 281 6.45 10.13 -21.90
C LEU A 281 7.24 10.55 -23.17
N ASP A 282 8.29 11.34 -23.01
CA ASP A 282 9.15 11.75 -24.12
C ASP A 282 10.30 10.78 -24.41
N GLY A 283 10.44 9.70 -23.65
CA GLY A 283 11.47 8.68 -23.77
C GLY A 283 12.77 9.00 -23.02
N SER A 284 12.80 10.09 -22.25
CA SER A 284 13.95 10.47 -21.42
C SER A 284 13.54 10.50 -19.95
N CYS A 285 14.34 9.90 -19.08
CA CYS A 285 14.01 9.86 -17.66
C CYS A 285 14.71 10.97 -16.87
N GLY A 286 13.98 11.56 -15.93
CA GLY A 286 14.49 12.49 -14.94
C GLY A 286 14.53 13.95 -15.39
N GLY A 287 14.76 14.81 -14.44
CA GLY A 287 14.80 16.24 -14.67
C GLY A 287 13.57 16.98 -14.13
N GLU A 288 13.51 18.30 -14.46
CA GLU A 288 12.39 19.14 -13.96
C GLU A 288 11.09 18.87 -14.70
N LYS A 289 11.19 18.47 -15.95
CA LYS A 289 10.04 18.14 -16.81
C LYS A 289 9.31 16.86 -16.41
N ASP A 290 9.95 15.96 -15.68
CA ASP A 290 9.36 14.72 -15.20
C ASP A 290 8.88 14.77 -13.76
N SER A 291 8.84 15.94 -13.16
CA SER A 291 8.48 16.08 -11.75
C SER A 291 7.66 17.31 -11.45
N VAL A 292 6.96 17.25 -10.33
CA VAL A 292 6.23 18.41 -9.77
C VAL A 292 6.97 19.05 -8.60
N LYS A 293 8.28 18.79 -8.48
CA LYS A 293 9.12 19.27 -7.36
C LYS A 293 9.15 20.78 -7.16
N GLY A 294 8.76 21.57 -8.18
CA GLY A 294 8.64 23.03 -8.09
C GLY A 294 7.34 23.53 -7.46
N LYS A 295 6.39 22.62 -7.13
CA LYS A 295 5.11 22.97 -6.52
C LYS A 295 5.16 22.82 -5.00
N ASN A 296 4.12 23.30 -4.31
CA ASN A 296 3.89 22.97 -2.91
C ASN A 296 3.34 21.55 -2.82
N LEU A 297 4.03 20.67 -2.10
CA LEU A 297 3.77 19.23 -2.11
C LEU A 297 3.16 18.77 -0.79
N PHE A 298 2.08 18.00 -0.90
CA PHE A 298 1.35 17.44 0.23
C PHE A 298 1.08 15.96 0.01
N CYS A 299 1.02 15.20 1.10
CA CYS A 299 0.59 13.80 1.08
C CYS A 299 -0.43 13.55 2.19
N LEU A 300 -1.61 13.06 1.81
CA LEU A 300 -2.71 12.76 2.72
C LEU A 300 -2.68 11.28 3.07
N ILE A 301 -2.63 10.95 4.37
CA ILE A 301 -2.52 9.60 4.90
C ILE A 301 -3.58 9.28 5.96
N SER A 302 -3.84 7.99 6.14
CA SER A 302 -4.71 7.46 7.20
C SER A 302 -4.17 6.13 7.72
N PRO A 303 -4.75 5.52 8.78
CA PRO A 303 -4.39 4.16 9.19
C PRO A 303 -4.54 3.08 8.11
N MET A 304 -5.21 3.39 6.99
CA MET A 304 -5.27 2.51 5.82
C MET A 304 -4.08 2.67 4.86
N SER A 305 -3.26 3.70 5.02
CA SER A 305 -2.02 3.87 4.26
C SER A 305 -1.00 2.85 4.78
N PHE A 306 -0.91 1.69 4.11
CA PHE A 306 -0.16 0.54 4.58
C PHE A 306 0.89 0.08 3.56
N SER A 307 1.96 -0.59 3.96
CA SER A 307 3.00 -1.14 3.07
C SER A 307 3.61 -0.03 2.19
N CYS A 308 3.57 -0.12 0.86
CA CYS A 308 4.01 0.97 -0.02
C CYS A 308 3.20 2.28 0.20
N GLY A 309 1.95 2.20 0.68
CA GLY A 309 1.15 3.35 1.10
C GLY A 309 1.68 4.03 2.37
N ASN A 310 2.47 3.33 3.17
CA ASN A 310 3.20 3.83 4.34
C ASN A 310 4.65 4.22 3.98
N LEU A 311 5.33 3.44 3.14
CA LEU A 311 6.67 3.74 2.66
C LEU A 311 6.73 5.10 1.95
N THR A 312 5.80 5.33 1.04
CA THR A 312 5.78 6.57 0.24
C THR A 312 5.76 7.82 1.13
N PRO A 313 4.81 8.01 2.07
CA PRO A 313 4.84 9.17 2.95
C PRO A 313 6.06 9.21 3.89
N ALA A 314 6.67 8.05 4.24
CA ALA A 314 7.89 8.04 5.02
C ALA A 314 9.06 8.70 4.28
N VAL A 315 9.31 8.27 3.04
CA VAL A 315 10.35 8.87 2.17
C VAL A 315 10.04 10.33 1.85
N LEU A 316 8.78 10.65 1.53
CA LEU A 316 8.36 12.04 1.25
C LEU A 316 8.57 12.95 2.47
N LYS A 317 8.28 12.47 3.67
CA LYS A 317 8.47 13.23 4.92
C LYS A 317 9.94 13.51 5.20
N GLU A 318 10.83 12.54 4.95
CA GLU A 318 12.27 12.70 5.15
C GLU A 318 12.91 13.71 4.21
N SER A 319 12.32 13.93 3.04
CA SER A 319 12.79 14.93 2.08
C SER A 319 12.68 16.37 2.61
N ASP A 320 11.91 16.62 3.67
CA ASP A 320 11.51 17.94 4.19
C ASP A 320 10.79 18.84 3.15
N ARG A 321 10.41 18.28 1.99
CA ARG A 321 9.76 18.99 0.90
C ARG A 321 8.27 18.76 0.81
N VAL A 322 7.79 17.72 1.49
CA VAL A 322 6.38 17.29 1.42
C VAL A 322 5.74 17.40 2.79
N THR A 323 4.65 18.14 2.86
CA THR A 323 3.85 18.25 4.07
C THR A 323 2.89 17.06 4.18
N ILE A 324 2.99 16.28 5.24
CA ILE A 324 2.12 15.13 5.49
C ILE A 324 0.88 15.58 6.27
N LEU A 325 -0.29 15.22 5.75
CA LEU A 325 -1.62 15.56 6.29
C LEU A 325 -2.36 14.28 6.70
N GLY A 326 -3.28 14.37 7.61
CA GLY A 326 -4.22 13.29 7.91
C GLY A 326 -4.05 12.67 9.28
N VAL A 327 -4.01 11.35 9.36
CA VAL A 327 -3.85 10.56 10.61
C VAL A 327 -2.70 9.58 10.41
N THR A 328 -1.98 9.24 11.47
CA THR A 328 -0.86 8.29 11.41
C THR A 328 -1.19 7.07 10.55
N SER A 329 -0.30 6.74 9.62
CA SER A 329 -0.44 5.63 8.69
C SER A 329 -0.41 4.26 9.35
N GLY A 330 -0.72 3.22 8.60
CA GLY A 330 -0.93 1.87 9.12
C GLY A 330 0.34 1.05 9.34
N GLY A 331 1.51 1.54 8.94
CA GLY A 331 2.75 0.77 9.08
C GLY A 331 3.03 -0.18 7.90
N GLY A 332 3.72 -1.27 8.17
CA GLY A 332 4.12 -2.25 7.15
C GLY A 332 5.46 -1.91 6.50
N ALA A 333 6.56 -2.20 7.19
CA ALA A 333 7.90 -1.76 6.79
C ALA A 333 8.65 -2.75 5.88
N SER A 334 8.12 -3.94 5.61
CA SER A 334 8.86 -4.97 4.87
C SER A 334 8.18 -5.37 3.57
N SER A 335 8.94 -5.99 2.67
CA SER A 335 8.34 -6.74 1.57
C SER A 335 7.73 -8.05 2.08
N VAL A 336 6.87 -8.67 1.28
CA VAL A 336 6.23 -9.95 1.61
C VAL A 336 7.06 -11.09 1.06
N HIS A 337 7.25 -12.14 1.87
CA HIS A 337 7.86 -13.39 1.46
C HIS A 337 6.85 -14.53 1.56
N HIS A 338 6.54 -15.14 0.40
CA HIS A 338 5.69 -16.31 0.33
C HIS A 338 6.54 -17.57 0.50
N THR A 339 6.09 -18.50 1.32
CA THR A 339 6.79 -19.76 1.56
C THR A 339 5.80 -20.91 1.77
N SER A 340 6.31 -22.13 1.70
CA SER A 340 5.54 -23.33 1.95
C SER A 340 6.35 -24.33 2.76
N CYS A 341 5.66 -25.22 3.45
CA CYS A 341 6.25 -26.33 4.15
C CYS A 341 6.10 -27.63 3.36
N ALA A 342 6.90 -28.63 3.70
CA ALA A 342 6.94 -29.95 3.03
C ALA A 342 5.61 -30.70 3.04
N ASP A 343 4.70 -30.37 3.96
CA ASP A 343 3.35 -30.93 4.01
C ASP A 343 2.33 -30.22 3.11
N GLY A 344 2.79 -29.24 2.29
CA GLY A 344 1.97 -28.49 1.36
C GLY A 344 1.22 -27.30 1.95
N SER A 345 1.35 -27.04 3.26
CA SER A 345 0.86 -25.79 3.83
C SER A 345 1.65 -24.60 3.31
N SER A 346 0.99 -23.46 3.10
CA SER A 346 1.64 -22.24 2.64
C SER A 346 1.17 -21.02 3.43
N PHE A 347 2.08 -20.05 3.54
CA PHE A 347 1.86 -18.81 4.27
C PHE A 347 2.77 -17.71 3.73
N GLN A 348 2.52 -16.50 4.14
CA GLN A 348 3.38 -15.36 3.87
C GLN A 348 3.85 -14.73 5.18
N ILE A 349 5.01 -14.07 5.13
CA ILE A 349 5.60 -13.37 6.27
C ILE A 349 6.20 -12.03 5.84
N SER A 350 6.33 -11.12 6.78
CA SER A 350 7.16 -9.93 6.63
C SER A 350 8.61 -10.32 6.40
N SER A 351 9.16 -10.01 5.22
CA SER A 351 10.45 -10.54 4.78
C SER A 351 11.63 -9.84 5.44
N LYS A 352 12.81 -10.43 5.26
CA LYS A 352 14.09 -9.84 5.65
C LYS A 352 14.50 -8.58 4.87
N TYR A 353 13.77 -8.21 3.86
CA TYR A 353 13.99 -6.95 3.15
C TYR A 353 13.09 -5.88 3.75
N VAL A 354 13.61 -5.27 4.82
CA VAL A 354 12.91 -4.20 5.55
C VAL A 354 13.28 -2.88 4.92
N MET A 355 12.26 -2.14 4.52
CA MET A 355 12.44 -0.78 4.03
C MET A 355 12.88 0.10 5.22
N SER A 356 13.94 0.83 5.03
CA SER A 356 14.47 1.75 6.03
C SER A 356 14.55 3.13 5.44
N THR A 357 14.21 4.11 6.27
CA THR A 357 14.55 5.48 6.02
C THR A 357 15.56 5.88 7.08
N SER A 358 16.54 6.66 6.72
CA SER A 358 17.52 7.14 7.69
C SER A 358 17.66 8.64 7.59
N LYS A 359 17.07 9.35 8.55
CA LYS A 359 17.38 10.76 8.75
C LYS A 359 18.50 10.84 9.80
N ASN A 360 19.61 11.47 9.46
CA ASN A 360 20.77 11.64 10.35
C ASN A 360 21.38 10.31 10.87
N GLY A 361 21.31 9.24 10.06
CA GLY A 361 21.87 7.94 10.43
C GLY A 361 21.04 7.12 11.42
N SER A 362 19.88 7.59 11.83
CA SER A 362 18.94 6.84 12.66
C SER A 362 17.94 6.11 11.80
N ASN A 363 17.76 4.81 12.02
CA ASN A 363 16.69 4.05 11.36
C ASN A 363 15.34 4.52 11.92
N TYR A 364 14.45 4.92 11.05
CA TYR A 364 13.06 5.20 11.41
C TYR A 364 12.26 3.89 11.42
N ASP A 365 11.56 3.63 12.52
CA ASP A 365 10.66 2.48 12.61
C ASP A 365 9.37 2.76 11.82
N MET A 366 9.39 2.41 10.53
CA MET A 366 8.27 2.59 9.63
C MET A 366 7.10 1.65 9.91
N ASP A 367 7.31 0.58 10.68
CA ASP A 367 6.26 -0.39 10.99
C ASP A 367 5.20 0.19 11.93
N GLN A 368 5.56 1.19 12.72
CA GLN A 368 4.63 1.92 13.58
C GLN A 368 3.81 2.99 12.85
N GLY A 369 4.07 3.20 11.57
CA GLY A 369 3.42 4.21 10.75
C GLY A 369 4.09 5.58 10.81
N VAL A 370 3.69 6.43 9.85
CA VAL A 370 4.18 7.81 9.68
C VAL A 370 3.19 8.76 10.33
N SER A 371 3.63 9.57 11.28
CA SER A 371 2.81 10.64 11.86
C SER A 371 2.71 11.83 10.89
N PRO A 372 1.53 12.45 10.71
CA PRO A 372 1.38 13.63 9.87
C PRO A 372 1.99 14.88 10.55
N HIS A 373 2.24 15.92 9.75
CA HIS A 373 2.56 17.25 10.23
C HIS A 373 1.30 17.98 10.70
N TYR A 374 0.17 17.76 10.00
CA TYR A 374 -1.13 18.31 10.34
C TYR A 374 -2.16 17.21 10.48
N TYR A 375 -2.76 17.08 11.66
CA TYR A 375 -3.79 16.08 11.92
C TYR A 375 -5.14 16.50 11.38
N ILE A 376 -5.80 15.60 10.63
CA ILE A 376 -7.18 15.73 10.16
C ILE A 376 -7.99 14.57 10.75
N ASN A 377 -8.66 14.80 11.89
CA ASN A 377 -9.32 13.73 12.63
C ASN A 377 -10.68 13.30 12.05
N LYS A 378 -11.21 14.04 11.07
CA LYS A 378 -12.52 13.76 10.47
C LYS A 378 -12.33 13.28 9.03
N PRO A 379 -12.63 12.00 8.73
CA PRO A 379 -12.49 11.44 7.39
C PRO A 379 -13.28 12.22 6.31
N GLU A 380 -14.40 12.83 6.69
CA GLU A 380 -15.24 13.63 5.80
C GLU A 380 -14.46 14.79 5.14
N ASN A 381 -13.50 15.34 5.87
CA ASN A 381 -12.66 16.43 5.37
C ASN A 381 -11.60 15.99 4.34
N PHE A 382 -11.35 14.68 4.20
CA PHE A 382 -10.36 14.15 3.25
C PHE A 382 -10.84 14.18 1.81
N TYR A 383 -12.15 14.09 1.60
CA TYR A 383 -12.71 13.83 0.27
C TYR A 383 -13.45 15.02 -0.33
N THR A 384 -13.52 16.14 0.37
CA THR A 384 -14.05 17.39 -0.16
C THR A 384 -12.88 18.21 -0.74
N THR A 385 -12.78 18.26 -2.07
CA THR A 385 -11.66 18.87 -2.80
C THR A 385 -11.38 20.31 -2.35
N ASP A 386 -12.41 21.16 -2.28
CA ASP A 386 -12.23 22.58 -1.92
C ASP A 386 -11.89 22.79 -0.44
N ASN A 387 -12.40 21.95 0.47
CA ASN A 387 -12.00 22.01 1.88
C ASN A 387 -10.52 21.65 2.05
N LEU A 388 -10.06 20.62 1.35
CA LEU A 388 -8.65 20.22 1.38
C LEU A 388 -7.77 21.30 0.75
N ALA A 389 -8.18 21.90 -0.37
CA ALA A 389 -7.49 23.02 -1.00
C ALA A 389 -7.42 24.24 -0.06
N ALA A 390 -8.51 24.58 0.65
CA ALA A 390 -8.52 25.65 1.63
C ALA A 390 -7.55 25.42 2.78
N LEU A 391 -7.46 24.17 3.29
CA LEU A 391 -6.47 23.80 4.30
C LEU A 391 -5.05 23.99 3.79
N VAL A 392 -4.75 23.46 2.61
CA VAL A 392 -3.43 23.56 1.96
C VAL A 392 -3.02 25.03 1.77
N ASN A 393 -3.92 25.88 1.25
CA ASN A 393 -3.70 27.30 1.11
C ASN A 393 -3.45 28.01 2.47
N SER A 394 -4.15 27.57 3.52
CA SER A 394 -3.94 28.07 4.89
C SER A 394 -2.56 27.70 5.44
N ILE A 395 -2.09 26.49 5.18
CA ILE A 395 -0.75 26.02 5.56
C ILE A 395 0.32 26.86 4.85
N ASN A 396 0.22 27.01 3.54
CA ASN A 396 1.17 27.78 2.74
C ASN A 396 1.26 29.25 3.16
N SER A 397 0.15 29.84 3.61
CA SER A 397 0.11 31.21 4.12
C SER A 397 0.58 31.36 5.58
N GLY A 398 0.99 30.28 6.23
CA GLY A 398 1.39 30.26 7.64
C GLY A 398 0.26 30.50 8.63
N LYS A 399 -1.01 30.40 8.20
CA LYS A 399 -2.20 30.61 9.05
C LYS A 399 -2.64 29.37 9.79
N ALA A 400 -2.34 28.19 9.28
CA ALA A 400 -2.63 26.93 9.98
C ALA A 400 -1.54 26.65 11.02
N ALA A 401 -1.94 26.42 12.27
CA ALA A 401 -1.03 25.96 13.30
C ALA A 401 -0.78 24.45 13.16
N LEU A 402 0.46 24.02 13.42
CA LEU A 402 0.76 22.59 13.60
C LEU A 402 -0.12 22.06 14.72
N SER A 403 -0.96 21.07 14.44
CA SER A 403 -1.76 20.45 15.48
C SER A 403 -0.88 19.48 16.28
N SER A 404 -0.62 19.79 17.54
CA SER A 404 -0.13 18.79 18.50
C SER A 404 -1.26 17.81 18.83
N ASN A 405 -0.94 16.52 18.92
CA ASN A 405 -1.85 15.51 19.47
C ASN A 405 -2.29 15.86 20.88
#